data_9dcd6e372e6a5c22a6c31a2fdb100721
#
_entry.id   9dcd6e372e6a5c22a6c31a2fdb100721
#
_cell.length_a   1.000
_cell.length_b   1.000
_cell.length_c   1.000
_cell.angle_alpha   90.00
_cell.angle_beta   90.00
_cell.angle_gamma   90.00
#
_symmetry.space_group_name_H-M   'P 1'
#
loop_
_entity.id
_entity.type
_entity.pdbx_description
1 polymer ?
#
loop_
_entity_poly.entity_id
_entity_poly.type
_entity_poly.pdbx_seq_one_letter_code
_entity_poly.pdbx_strand_id
1 'polypeptide(L)'
;MNINSSARPRSYKTGENIIGIISIGAVLILIGAIYVATLPTSLWENIVAFFSSFNGVPVPNSTINLPAPAVPSAHTVVYNAAFQFSIGIAILQVILLVLRLLWRSPIDKTSETVGNLVFWFGISYLVPTFLNSTTTLTTWFAFWAAFLMVIGISMMARAVVLFAKKQFS
;
A
#
# COMPACT_ATOMS: atom_id res chain seq x y z
N MET A 1 28.14 -5.71 40.20
CA MET A 1 26.73 -5.50 40.58
C MET A 1 25.96 -5.20 39.30
N ASN A 2 25.30 -6.20 38.76
CA ASN A 2 24.71 -6.19 37.42
C ASN A 2 23.24 -5.77 37.54
N ILE A 3 22.91 -4.52 37.21
CA ILE A 3 21.56 -3.97 37.37
C ILE A 3 20.86 -3.94 35.99
N ASN A 4 19.95 -4.88 35.86
CA ASN A 4 18.73 -4.84 35.06
C ASN A 4 18.81 -4.53 33.59
N SER A 5 18.86 -5.62 32.81
CA SER A 5 18.10 -5.71 31.54
C SER A 5 16.67 -5.29 31.81
N SER A 6 16.30 -4.12 31.31
CA SER A 6 14.94 -3.54 31.34
C SER A 6 13.96 -4.53 30.73
N ALA A 7 13.28 -5.29 31.57
CA ALA A 7 12.12 -6.09 31.18
C ALA A 7 11.03 -5.14 30.66
N ARG A 8 10.90 -5.02 29.35
CA ARG A 8 9.76 -4.33 28.74
C ARG A 8 8.48 -4.99 29.26
N PRO A 9 7.51 -4.20 29.72
CA PRO A 9 6.32 -4.75 30.36
C PRO A 9 5.61 -5.75 29.42
N ARG A 10 5.20 -6.89 29.94
CA ARG A 10 4.51 -7.97 29.21
C ARG A 10 3.26 -7.48 28.45
N SER A 11 2.59 -6.48 28.98
CA SER A 11 1.41 -5.84 28.38
C SER A 11 1.65 -5.31 26.96
N TYR A 12 2.83 -4.74 26.69
CA TYR A 12 3.17 -4.22 25.38
C TYR A 12 3.26 -5.31 24.29
N LYS A 13 3.91 -6.45 24.58
CA LYS A 13 4.04 -7.55 23.63
C LYS A 13 2.66 -8.15 23.26
N THR A 14 1.75 -8.22 24.23
CA THR A 14 0.40 -8.72 24.00
C THR A 14 -0.38 -7.79 23.07
N GLY A 15 -0.29 -6.46 23.26
CA GLY A 15 -0.96 -5.47 22.39
C GLY A 15 -0.48 -5.55 20.94
N GLU A 16 0.84 -5.63 20.70
CA GLU A 16 1.37 -5.74 19.33
C GLU A 16 0.96 -7.04 18.64
N ASN A 17 0.90 -8.17 19.38
CA ASN A 17 0.43 -9.44 18.83
C ASN A 17 -1.06 -9.34 18.41
N ILE A 18 -1.91 -8.70 19.23
CA ILE A 18 -3.32 -8.48 18.93
C ILE A 18 -3.46 -7.60 17.68
N ILE A 19 -2.71 -6.49 17.60
CA ILE A 19 -2.71 -5.61 16.41
C ILE A 19 -2.29 -6.40 15.16
N GLY A 20 -1.28 -7.27 15.25
CA GLY A 20 -0.86 -8.12 14.14
C GLY A 20 -1.97 -9.06 13.65
N ILE A 21 -2.66 -9.73 14.57
CA ILE A 21 -3.77 -10.64 14.24
C ILE A 21 -4.94 -9.86 13.60
N ILE A 22 -5.31 -8.72 14.18
CA ILE A 22 -6.37 -7.85 13.63
C ILE A 22 -5.99 -7.41 12.21
N SER A 23 -4.74 -7.01 11.99
CA SER A 23 -4.26 -6.57 10.67
C SER A 23 -4.40 -7.68 9.62
N ILE A 24 -3.95 -8.89 9.92
CA ILE A 24 -4.04 -10.04 9.00
C ILE A 24 -5.51 -10.37 8.73
N GLY A 25 -6.34 -10.46 9.76
CA GLY A 25 -7.76 -10.74 9.62
C GLY A 25 -8.48 -9.70 8.76
N ALA A 26 -8.22 -8.42 9.00
CA ALA A 26 -8.81 -7.32 8.22
C ALA A 26 -8.39 -7.35 6.75
N VAL A 27 -7.12 -7.67 6.44
CA VAL A 27 -6.65 -7.82 5.05
C VAL A 27 -7.37 -8.98 4.36
N LEU A 28 -7.53 -10.12 5.03
CA LEU A 28 -8.26 -11.27 4.47
C LEU A 28 -9.73 -10.94 4.21
N ILE A 29 -10.38 -10.23 5.13
CA ILE A 29 -11.77 -9.76 4.94
C ILE A 29 -11.84 -8.80 3.75
N LEU A 30 -10.90 -7.87 3.62
CA LEU A 30 -10.85 -6.92 2.52
C LEU A 30 -10.70 -7.63 1.16
N ILE A 31 -9.79 -8.59 1.06
CA ILE A 31 -9.61 -9.40 -0.15
C ILE A 31 -10.90 -10.15 -0.50
N GLY A 32 -11.51 -10.81 0.49
CA GLY A 32 -12.77 -11.52 0.31
C GLY A 32 -13.91 -10.59 -0.12
N ALA A 33 -14.04 -9.42 0.49
CA ALA A 33 -15.06 -8.44 0.15
C ALA A 33 -14.89 -7.91 -1.29
N ILE A 34 -13.66 -7.59 -1.71
CA ILE A 34 -13.38 -7.16 -3.09
C ILE A 34 -13.70 -8.28 -4.08
N TYR A 35 -13.30 -9.52 -3.78
CA TYR A 35 -13.61 -10.66 -4.62
C TYR A 35 -15.11 -10.83 -4.82
N VAL A 36 -15.89 -10.80 -3.72
CA VAL A 36 -17.35 -10.91 -3.78
C VAL A 36 -17.97 -9.73 -4.56
N ALA A 37 -17.51 -8.51 -4.33
CA ALA A 37 -18.00 -7.33 -5.03
C ALA A 37 -17.71 -7.37 -6.55
N THR A 38 -16.67 -8.08 -6.96
CA THR A 38 -16.25 -8.18 -8.37
C THR A 38 -16.68 -9.50 -9.04
N LEU A 39 -17.39 -10.38 -8.35
CA LEU A 39 -17.91 -11.64 -8.93
C LEU A 39 -18.63 -11.43 -10.28
N PRO A 40 -19.51 -10.42 -10.45
CA PRO A 40 -20.19 -10.22 -11.74
C PRO A 40 -19.25 -9.87 -12.91
N THR A 41 -18.04 -9.38 -12.61
CA THR A 41 -17.05 -8.94 -13.61
C THR A 41 -15.93 -9.93 -13.84
N SER A 42 -16.00 -11.14 -13.24
CA SER A 42 -14.99 -12.20 -13.37
C SER A 42 -13.57 -11.67 -13.10
N LEU A 43 -13.34 -11.13 -11.89
CA LEU A 43 -12.05 -10.51 -11.52
C LEU A 43 -10.85 -11.40 -11.84
N TRP A 44 -10.95 -12.70 -11.58
CA TRP A 44 -9.86 -13.65 -11.83
C TRP A 44 -9.47 -13.72 -13.31
N GLU A 45 -10.45 -13.80 -14.21
CA GLU A 45 -10.22 -13.83 -15.65
C GLU A 45 -9.58 -12.51 -16.12
N ASN A 46 -10.03 -11.37 -15.58
CA ASN A 46 -9.44 -10.07 -15.87
C ASN A 46 -8.00 -9.95 -15.37
N ILE A 47 -7.66 -10.51 -14.20
CA ILE A 47 -6.28 -10.58 -13.70
C ILE A 47 -5.40 -11.42 -14.63
N VAL A 48 -5.87 -12.59 -15.04
CA VAL A 48 -5.13 -13.46 -15.98
C VAL A 48 -4.95 -12.74 -17.32
N ALA A 49 -6.00 -12.13 -17.86
CA ALA A 49 -5.93 -11.36 -19.10
C ALA A 49 -4.96 -10.16 -18.99
N PHE A 50 -4.95 -9.48 -17.86
CA PHE A 50 -4.01 -8.39 -17.59
C PHE A 50 -2.55 -8.87 -17.69
N PHE A 51 -2.17 -9.90 -16.95
CA PHE A 51 -0.79 -10.39 -16.97
C PHE A 51 -0.39 -11.02 -18.31
N SER A 52 -1.31 -11.69 -19.01
CA SER A 52 -1.04 -12.26 -20.32
C SER A 52 -0.93 -11.23 -21.45
N SER A 53 -1.41 -10.01 -21.22
CA SER A 53 -1.31 -8.90 -22.18
C SER A 53 0.03 -8.15 -22.16
N PHE A 54 0.94 -8.50 -21.23
CA PHE A 54 2.22 -7.82 -21.08
C PHE A 54 3.17 -8.17 -22.22
N ASN A 55 3.70 -7.11 -22.86
CA ASN A 55 4.69 -7.19 -23.92
C ASN A 55 5.82 -6.18 -23.65
N GLY A 56 6.97 -6.37 -24.30
CA GLY A 56 8.03 -5.36 -24.36
C GLY A 56 7.59 -4.20 -25.27
N VAL A 57 7.25 -3.08 -24.68
CA VAL A 57 6.76 -1.88 -25.39
C VAL A 57 7.78 -0.76 -25.28
N PRO A 58 8.08 -0.03 -26.36
CA PRO A 58 8.99 1.11 -26.29
C PRO A 58 8.41 2.20 -25.41
N VAL A 59 9.23 2.70 -24.47
CA VAL A 59 8.88 3.86 -23.65
C VAL A 59 8.80 5.09 -24.57
N PRO A 60 7.74 5.90 -24.51
CA PRO A 60 7.61 7.10 -25.35
C PRO A 60 8.86 7.97 -25.29
N ASN A 61 9.34 8.41 -26.46
CA ASN A 61 10.55 9.20 -26.65
C ASN A 61 11.88 8.52 -26.16
N SER A 62 11.92 7.19 -26.13
CA SER A 62 13.09 6.41 -25.70
C SER A 62 13.29 5.18 -26.60
N THR A 63 14.51 4.66 -26.65
CA THR A 63 14.84 3.37 -27.29
C THR A 63 14.71 2.17 -26.35
N ILE A 64 14.30 2.42 -25.09
CA ILE A 64 14.19 1.39 -24.04
C ILE A 64 12.83 0.71 -24.14
N ASN A 65 12.80 -0.62 -24.15
CA ASN A 65 11.58 -1.40 -24.05
C ASN A 65 11.35 -1.82 -22.60
N LEU A 66 10.16 -1.52 -22.07
CA LEU A 66 9.72 -1.95 -20.74
C LEU A 66 8.43 -2.78 -20.87
N PRO A 67 8.18 -3.68 -19.90
CA PRO A 67 6.94 -4.46 -19.89
C PRO A 67 5.75 -3.56 -19.62
N ALA A 68 4.76 -3.63 -20.51
CA ALA A 68 3.49 -2.93 -20.38
C ALA A 68 2.36 -3.77 -21.00
N PRO A 69 1.10 -3.61 -20.52
CA PRO A 69 -0.03 -4.25 -21.19
C PRO A 69 -0.20 -3.65 -22.59
N ALA A 70 -0.54 -4.50 -23.56
CA ALA A 70 -0.69 -4.09 -24.96
C ALA A 70 -1.76 -2.97 -25.12
N VAL A 71 -2.83 -3.05 -24.35
CA VAL A 71 -3.91 -2.04 -24.32
C VAL A 71 -4.19 -1.70 -22.85
N PRO A 72 -3.49 -0.73 -22.25
CA PRO A 72 -3.64 -0.40 -20.82
C PRO A 72 -5.08 -0.06 -20.41
N SER A 73 -5.83 0.65 -21.26
CA SER A 73 -7.23 1.07 -20.99
C SER A 73 -8.23 -0.10 -20.89
N ALA A 74 -7.88 -1.30 -21.37
CA ALA A 74 -8.76 -2.47 -21.36
C ALA A 74 -8.91 -3.12 -19.96
N HIS A 75 -8.06 -2.76 -18.99
CA HIS A 75 -7.95 -3.46 -17.70
C HIS A 75 -8.60 -2.73 -16.53
N THR A 76 -9.66 -1.97 -16.77
CA THR A 76 -10.35 -1.14 -15.76
C THR A 76 -10.87 -1.93 -14.56
N VAL A 77 -11.28 -3.19 -14.74
CA VAL A 77 -11.73 -4.08 -13.65
C VAL A 77 -10.60 -4.31 -12.65
N VAL A 78 -9.39 -4.59 -13.15
CA VAL A 78 -8.20 -4.81 -12.32
C VAL A 78 -7.80 -3.51 -11.61
N TYR A 79 -7.84 -2.38 -12.29
CA TYR A 79 -7.52 -1.08 -11.70
C TYR A 79 -8.51 -0.66 -10.61
N ASN A 80 -9.81 -0.89 -10.83
CA ASN A 80 -10.83 -0.64 -9.82
C ASN A 80 -10.65 -1.54 -8.59
N ALA A 81 -10.33 -2.82 -8.78
CA ALA A 81 -10.02 -3.72 -7.66
C ALA A 81 -8.76 -3.26 -6.90
N ALA A 82 -7.70 -2.84 -7.61
CA ALA A 82 -6.49 -2.28 -7.00
C ALA A 82 -6.77 -0.97 -6.23
N PHE A 83 -7.64 -0.10 -6.76
CA PHE A 83 -8.08 1.10 -6.05
C PHE A 83 -8.84 0.75 -4.77
N GLN A 84 -9.84 -0.14 -4.85
CA GLN A 84 -10.61 -0.57 -3.68
C GLN A 84 -9.72 -1.21 -2.61
N PHE A 85 -8.76 -2.02 -3.03
CA PHE A 85 -7.79 -2.62 -2.13
C PHE A 85 -6.90 -1.56 -1.47
N SER A 86 -6.36 -0.62 -2.23
CA SER A 86 -5.46 0.40 -1.70
C SER A 86 -6.16 1.35 -0.73
N ILE A 87 -7.39 1.79 -1.02
CA ILE A 87 -8.16 2.63 -0.09
C ILE A 87 -8.57 1.86 1.17
N GLY A 88 -8.94 0.58 1.02
CA GLY A 88 -9.27 -0.29 2.14
C GLY A 88 -8.07 -0.48 3.09
N ILE A 89 -6.88 -0.74 2.54
CA ILE A 89 -5.64 -0.81 3.34
C ILE A 89 -5.31 0.56 3.97
N ALA A 90 -5.50 1.67 3.25
CA ALA A 90 -5.26 3.00 3.81
C ALA A 90 -6.16 3.27 5.04
N ILE A 91 -7.45 2.93 4.95
CA ILE A 91 -8.38 3.03 6.09
C ILE A 91 -7.92 2.11 7.25
N LEU A 92 -7.53 0.88 6.94
CA LEU A 92 -6.99 -0.04 7.94
C LEU A 92 -5.76 0.55 8.64
N GLN A 93 -4.85 1.19 7.91
CA GLN A 93 -3.66 1.83 8.51
C GLN A 93 -4.05 2.98 9.46
N VAL A 94 -5.12 3.75 9.17
CA VAL A 94 -5.64 4.75 10.12
C VAL A 94 -6.09 4.07 11.41
N ILE A 95 -6.86 2.99 11.31
CA ILE A 95 -7.35 2.24 12.49
C ILE A 95 -6.17 1.70 13.30
N LEU A 96 -5.19 1.08 12.63
CA LEU A 96 -4.00 0.53 13.28
C LEU A 96 -3.16 1.64 13.93
N LEU A 97 -3.06 2.82 13.32
CA LEU A 97 -2.36 3.96 13.89
C LEU A 97 -3.05 4.42 15.19
N VAL A 98 -4.38 4.57 15.18
CA VAL A 98 -5.15 4.91 16.38
C VAL A 98 -4.95 3.86 17.48
N LEU A 99 -5.05 2.58 17.16
CA LEU A 99 -4.82 1.50 18.13
C LEU A 99 -3.40 1.56 18.71
N ARG A 100 -2.38 1.79 17.89
CA ARG A 100 -0.98 1.91 18.34
C ARG A 100 -0.77 3.12 19.26
N LEU A 101 -1.44 4.25 18.99
CA LEU A 101 -1.39 5.42 19.85
C LEU A 101 -2.06 5.14 21.20
N LEU A 102 -3.22 4.49 21.21
CA LEU A 102 -3.95 4.13 22.44
C LEU A 102 -3.16 3.16 23.32
N TRP A 103 -2.52 2.15 22.72
CA TRP A 103 -1.69 1.18 23.46
C TRP A 103 -0.25 1.62 23.68
N ARG A 104 0.07 2.89 23.37
CA ARG A 104 1.43 3.45 23.54
C ARG A 104 2.50 2.58 22.94
N SER A 105 2.25 2.06 21.74
CA SER A 105 3.20 1.23 20.99
C SER A 105 4.56 1.92 20.79
N PRO A 106 5.67 1.18 20.59
CA PRO A 106 6.95 1.80 20.31
C PRO A 106 6.87 2.64 19.06
N ILE A 107 7.64 3.71 19.07
CA ILE A 107 7.64 4.66 17.97
C ILE A 107 8.09 4.06 16.64
N ASP A 108 8.96 3.04 16.70
CA ASP A 108 9.41 2.33 15.50
C ASP A 108 8.21 1.72 14.75
N LYS A 109 7.28 1.11 15.50
CA LYS A 109 6.05 0.54 14.96
C LYS A 109 5.04 1.61 14.51
N THR A 110 4.95 2.69 15.27
CA THR A 110 4.11 3.84 14.90
C THR A 110 4.63 4.53 13.64
N SER A 111 5.94 4.76 13.53
CA SER A 111 6.55 5.34 12.32
C SER A 111 6.37 4.47 11.08
N GLU A 112 6.45 3.14 11.23
CA GLU A 112 6.18 2.18 10.17
C GLU A 112 4.72 2.30 9.69
N THR A 113 3.76 2.41 10.63
CA THR A 113 2.34 2.60 10.27
C THR A 113 2.10 3.93 9.57
N VAL A 114 2.77 5.02 9.99
CA VAL A 114 2.67 6.32 9.31
C VAL A 114 3.22 6.23 7.88
N GLY A 115 4.38 5.60 7.69
CA GLY A 115 4.93 5.38 6.35
C GLY A 115 3.98 4.57 5.46
N ASN A 116 3.44 3.45 5.99
CA ASN A 116 2.47 2.63 5.27
C ASN A 116 1.18 3.39 4.95
N LEU A 117 0.70 4.22 5.88
CA LEU A 117 -0.46 5.08 5.66
C LEU A 117 -0.25 6.03 4.48
N VAL A 118 0.87 6.76 4.47
CA VAL A 118 1.23 7.66 3.38
C VAL A 118 1.35 6.91 2.05
N PHE A 119 1.97 5.72 2.06
CA PHE A 119 2.09 4.87 0.88
C PHE A 119 0.72 4.47 0.31
N TRP A 120 -0.15 3.88 1.12
CA TRP A 120 -1.44 3.38 0.66
C TRP A 120 -2.42 4.49 0.27
N PHE A 121 -2.40 5.65 0.94
CA PHE A 121 -3.12 6.83 0.48
C PHE A 121 -2.58 7.34 -0.86
N GLY A 122 -1.25 7.38 -1.02
CA GLY A 122 -0.64 7.75 -2.28
C GLY A 122 -1.08 6.83 -3.43
N ILE A 123 -1.06 5.50 -3.22
CA ILE A 123 -1.51 4.52 -4.22
C ILE A 123 -3.01 4.68 -4.52
N SER A 124 -3.84 4.87 -3.50
CA SER A 124 -5.28 5.07 -3.70
C SER A 124 -5.62 6.34 -4.50
N TYR A 125 -4.75 7.33 -4.49
CA TYR A 125 -4.85 8.51 -5.34
C TYR A 125 -4.29 8.26 -6.76
N LEU A 126 -3.14 7.60 -6.88
CA LEU A 126 -2.47 7.37 -8.17
C LEU A 126 -3.28 6.44 -9.07
N VAL A 127 -3.84 5.34 -8.52
CA VAL A 127 -4.54 4.34 -9.34
C VAL A 127 -5.66 4.98 -10.16
N PRO A 128 -6.67 5.65 -9.61
CA PRO A 128 -7.74 6.23 -10.41
C PRO A 128 -7.27 7.41 -11.28
N THR A 129 -6.18 8.10 -10.89
CA THR A 129 -5.66 9.24 -11.65
C THR A 129 -4.98 8.80 -12.94
N PHE A 130 -4.19 7.73 -12.90
CA PHE A 130 -3.38 7.27 -14.03
C PHE A 130 -3.92 6.01 -14.71
N LEU A 131 -4.62 5.14 -13.96
CA LEU A 131 -5.08 3.83 -14.42
C LEU A 131 -6.61 3.80 -14.48
N ASN A 132 -7.14 4.11 -15.67
CA ASN A 132 -8.57 4.16 -15.94
C ASN A 132 -8.85 3.79 -17.39
N SER A 133 -10.08 3.97 -17.86
CA SER A 133 -10.51 3.66 -19.24
C SER A 133 -9.83 4.51 -20.32
N THR A 134 -9.15 5.58 -19.96
CA THR A 134 -8.40 6.45 -20.88
C THR A 134 -6.89 6.28 -20.80
N THR A 135 -6.41 5.27 -20.05
CA THR A 135 -4.99 5.03 -19.86
C THR A 135 -4.28 4.72 -21.17
N THR A 136 -3.29 5.54 -21.49
CA THR A 136 -2.37 5.35 -22.62
C THR A 136 -1.06 4.73 -22.12
N LEU A 137 -0.17 4.32 -23.03
CA LEU A 137 1.17 3.87 -22.65
C LEU A 137 1.96 4.97 -21.93
N THR A 138 1.80 6.22 -22.34
CA THR A 138 2.45 7.36 -21.66
C THR A 138 1.99 7.50 -20.22
N THR A 139 0.69 7.42 -19.95
CA THR A 139 0.12 7.49 -18.59
C THR A 139 0.47 6.26 -17.78
N TRP A 140 0.59 5.07 -18.40
CA TRP A 140 1.08 3.86 -17.76
C TRP A 140 2.50 4.03 -17.21
N PHE A 141 3.43 4.53 -18.00
CA PHE A 141 4.80 4.77 -17.54
C PHE A 141 4.88 5.94 -16.54
N ALA A 142 4.04 6.97 -16.70
CA ALA A 142 3.94 8.06 -15.72
C ALA A 142 3.43 7.56 -14.36
N PHE A 143 2.51 6.58 -14.33
CA PHE A 143 2.07 5.92 -13.10
C PHE A 143 3.27 5.30 -12.36
N TRP A 144 4.14 4.56 -13.04
CA TRP A 144 5.31 3.94 -12.40
C TRP A 144 6.30 4.97 -11.86
N ALA A 145 6.52 6.08 -12.57
CA ALA A 145 7.34 7.17 -12.07
C ALA A 145 6.73 7.80 -10.81
N ALA A 146 5.43 8.08 -10.81
CA ALA A 146 4.71 8.60 -9.66
C ALA A 146 4.67 7.60 -8.49
N PHE A 147 4.57 6.30 -8.77
CA PHE A 147 4.64 5.23 -7.78
C PHE A 147 5.99 5.25 -7.01
N LEU A 148 7.11 5.41 -7.71
CA LEU A 148 8.42 5.56 -7.08
C LEU A 148 8.50 6.82 -6.21
N MET A 149 7.88 7.92 -6.62
CA MET A 149 7.79 9.13 -5.80
C MET A 149 7.00 8.89 -4.51
N VAL A 150 5.88 8.17 -4.56
CA VAL A 150 5.09 7.81 -3.36
C VAL A 150 5.91 6.94 -2.41
N ILE A 151 6.69 5.98 -2.91
CA ILE A 151 7.62 5.21 -2.08
C ILE A 151 8.60 6.15 -1.36
N GLY A 152 9.24 7.06 -2.09
CA GLY A 152 10.16 8.04 -1.50
C GLY A 152 9.50 8.89 -0.42
N ILE A 153 8.32 9.44 -0.68
CA ILE A 153 7.57 10.26 0.27
C ILE A 153 7.19 9.44 1.53
N SER A 154 6.77 8.18 1.36
CA SER A 154 6.43 7.31 2.49
C SER A 154 7.63 7.01 3.40
N MET A 155 8.80 6.80 2.80
CA MET A 155 10.06 6.62 3.55
C MET A 155 10.46 7.91 4.29
N MET A 156 10.30 9.07 3.66
CA MET A 156 10.55 10.37 4.31
C MET A 156 9.59 10.60 5.48
N ALA A 157 8.30 10.32 5.33
CA ALA A 157 7.32 10.43 6.40
C ALA A 157 7.70 9.56 7.61
N ARG A 158 8.12 8.32 7.38
CA ARG A 158 8.65 7.44 8.43
C ARG A 158 9.87 8.04 9.13
N ALA A 159 10.84 8.57 8.37
CA ALA A 159 12.06 9.17 8.90
C ALA A 159 11.76 10.41 9.77
N VAL A 160 10.82 11.26 9.35
CA VAL A 160 10.40 12.44 10.11
C VAL A 160 9.84 12.05 11.48
N VAL A 161 8.98 11.02 11.55
CA VAL A 161 8.42 10.53 12.83
C VAL A 161 9.52 10.01 13.76
N LEU A 162 10.51 9.28 13.23
CA LEU A 162 11.64 8.78 14.01
C LEU A 162 12.54 9.90 14.52
N PHE A 163 12.80 10.92 13.67
CA PHE A 163 13.62 12.08 14.03
C PHE A 163 12.96 12.94 15.12
N ALA A 164 11.65 13.20 14.99
CA ALA A 164 10.90 13.97 15.97
C ALA A 164 11.03 13.40 17.38
N LYS A 165 10.97 12.05 17.54
CA LYS A 165 11.19 11.43 18.86
C LYS A 165 12.57 11.73 19.44
N LYS A 166 13.64 11.64 18.61
CA LYS A 166 15.01 11.80 19.09
C LYS A 166 15.25 13.21 19.70
N GLN A 167 14.46 14.20 19.24
CA GLN A 167 14.61 15.58 19.67
C GLN A 167 13.81 15.90 20.96
N PHE A 168 12.75 15.10 21.26
CA PHE A 168 11.88 15.31 22.43
C PHE A 168 12.07 14.24 23.52
N SER A 169 13.09 13.41 23.45
CA SER A 169 13.46 12.35 24.40
C SER A 169 14.82 12.64 25.05
#